data_3cd5b07c54005aea7485d221a5f64da7
#
_entry.id   3cd5b07c54005aea7485d221a5f64da7
#
_cell.length_a   1.000
_cell.length_b   1.000
_cell.length_c   1.000
_cell.angle_alpha   90.00
_cell.angle_beta   90.00
_cell.angle_gamma   90.00
#
_symmetry.space_group_name_H-M   'P 1'
#
loop_
_entity.id
_entity.type
_entity.pdbx_description
1 polymer ?
#
loop_
_entity_poly.entity_id
_entity_poly.type
_entity_poly.pdbx_seq_one_letter_code
_entity_poly.pdbx_strand_id
1 'polypeptide(L)'
;MKRFFCLMLLLLLLTGCGSKEELTETCTISISCATLLDNMEQLPEAKAELVPADGWLLKETEVAFAEGENVFDVLQRVTREHKIHMEYSDTPMYNSAYIEGIGNLYEFDCGSGSGWQYCVNEWFPNYGCSGYMLEDGDVIRWVYTCDMGKDVGGYVQQEP
;
A
#
# COMPACT_ATOMS: atom_id res chain seq x y z
N MET A 1 -3.38 37.62 46.01
CA MET A 1 -4.26 36.47 45.64
C MET A 1 -4.65 36.43 44.15
N LYS A 2 -4.85 37.53 43.45
CA LYS A 2 -5.23 37.51 41.99
C LYS A 2 -4.11 37.05 41.03
N ARG A 3 -2.84 37.17 41.38
CA ARG A 3 -1.71 36.77 40.54
C ARG A 3 -1.40 35.26 40.57
N PHE A 4 -1.78 34.57 41.64
CA PHE A 4 -1.60 33.12 41.77
C PHE A 4 -2.65 32.31 40.98
N PHE A 5 -3.85 32.87 40.82
CA PHE A 5 -4.93 32.22 40.09
C PHE A 5 -4.70 32.21 38.55
N CYS A 6 -4.00 33.23 38.03
CA CYS A 6 -3.67 33.31 36.62
C CYS A 6 -2.57 32.31 36.20
N LEU A 7 -1.65 31.97 37.11
CA LEU A 7 -0.57 31.02 36.84
C LEU A 7 -1.06 29.56 36.82
N MET A 8 -2.11 29.26 37.59
CA MET A 8 -2.71 27.94 37.66
C MET A 8 -3.61 27.64 36.43
N LEU A 9 -4.19 28.67 35.81
CA LEU A 9 -5.01 28.54 34.60
C LEU A 9 -4.16 28.34 33.35
N LEU A 10 -2.89 28.77 33.36
CA LEU A 10 -1.98 28.63 32.19
C LEU A 10 -1.34 27.23 32.11
N LEU A 11 -1.35 26.46 33.20
CA LEU A 11 -0.81 25.08 33.22
C LEU A 11 -1.78 24.01 32.70
N LEU A 12 -3.05 24.37 32.51
CA LEU A 12 -4.10 23.43 32.05
C LEU A 12 -4.24 23.35 30.53
N LEU A 13 -3.44 24.10 29.75
CA LEU A 13 -3.54 24.13 28.29
C LEU A 13 -2.45 23.29 27.57
N LEU A 14 -1.63 22.51 28.30
CA LEU A 14 -0.53 21.72 27.70
C LEU A 14 -0.79 20.20 27.62
N THR A 15 -1.99 19.73 27.93
CA THR A 15 -2.38 18.36 27.63
C THR A 15 -3.01 18.28 26.24
N GLY A 16 -2.24 18.65 25.23
CA GLY A 16 -2.46 18.20 23.86
C GLY A 16 -2.10 16.72 23.79
N CYS A 17 -2.96 15.85 24.31
CA CYS A 17 -2.88 14.41 24.11
C CYS A 17 -3.29 14.14 22.68
N GLY A 18 -2.33 14.19 21.75
CA GLY A 18 -2.44 13.40 20.53
C GLY A 18 -2.44 11.94 21.00
N SER A 19 -3.61 11.31 21.01
CA SER A 19 -3.69 9.86 21.19
C SER A 19 -2.85 9.26 20.04
N LYS A 20 -1.67 8.72 20.36
CA LYS A 20 -1.03 7.77 19.45
C LYS A 20 -2.02 6.63 19.33
N GLU A 21 -2.52 6.40 18.13
CA GLU A 21 -3.25 5.18 17.82
C GLU A 21 -2.38 4.01 18.26
N GLU A 22 -2.92 3.16 19.10
CA GLU A 22 -2.20 2.02 19.65
C GLU A 22 -2.22 0.91 18.59
N LEU A 23 -1.04 0.53 18.10
CA LEU A 23 -0.89 -0.55 17.15
C LEU A 23 -1.06 -1.88 17.92
N THR A 24 -2.23 -2.48 17.85
CA THR A 24 -2.61 -3.66 18.63
C THR A 24 -2.76 -4.92 17.81
N GLU A 25 -2.84 -4.78 16.48
CA GLU A 25 -3.05 -5.86 15.53
C GLU A 25 -1.85 -6.00 14.62
N THR A 26 -1.70 -7.14 13.94
CA THR A 26 -0.60 -7.41 13.02
C THR A 26 -1.12 -7.95 11.69
N CYS A 27 -0.45 -7.57 10.61
CA CYS A 27 -0.66 -8.16 9.29
C CYS A 27 0.71 -8.45 8.64
N THR A 28 0.71 -9.26 7.60
CA THR A 28 1.89 -9.47 6.77
C THR A 28 1.71 -8.72 5.45
N ILE A 29 2.74 -8.00 4.98
CA ILE A 29 2.73 -7.32 3.69
C ILE A 29 3.94 -7.72 2.86
N SER A 30 3.73 -7.86 1.55
CA SER A 30 4.79 -8.05 0.56
C SER A 30 4.52 -7.25 -0.71
N ILE A 31 5.59 -6.90 -1.46
CA ILE A 31 5.51 -6.15 -2.72
C ILE A 31 6.40 -6.83 -3.75
N SER A 32 5.81 -7.40 -4.80
CA SER A 32 6.50 -8.17 -5.83
C SER A 32 6.24 -7.61 -7.23
N CYS A 33 7.31 -7.54 -8.02
CA CYS A 33 7.28 -7.30 -9.46
C CYS A 33 7.87 -8.47 -10.24
N ALA A 34 7.75 -9.69 -9.71
CA ALA A 34 8.39 -10.90 -10.27
C ALA A 34 7.93 -11.22 -11.70
N THR A 35 6.70 -10.86 -12.08
CA THR A 35 6.19 -11.00 -13.45
C THR A 35 7.03 -10.25 -14.48
N LEU A 36 7.69 -9.15 -14.08
CA LEU A 36 8.57 -8.40 -14.96
C LEU A 36 9.81 -9.21 -15.36
N LEU A 37 10.27 -10.15 -14.53
CA LEU A 37 11.46 -10.97 -14.86
C LEU A 37 11.25 -11.80 -16.14
N ASP A 38 10.02 -12.21 -16.42
CA ASP A 38 9.63 -12.96 -17.61
C ASP A 38 9.20 -12.05 -18.79
N ASN A 39 9.18 -10.73 -18.58
CA ASN A 39 8.69 -9.72 -19.53
C ASN A 39 9.63 -8.53 -19.70
N MET A 40 10.92 -8.70 -19.38
CA MET A 40 11.92 -7.58 -19.38
C MET A 40 12.04 -6.90 -20.75
N GLU A 41 11.77 -7.59 -21.85
CA GLU A 41 11.81 -7.02 -23.20
C GLU A 41 10.69 -6.01 -23.49
N GLN A 42 9.61 -6.03 -22.69
CA GLN A 42 8.50 -5.08 -22.81
C GLN A 42 8.71 -3.85 -21.93
N LEU A 43 9.62 -3.93 -20.94
CA LEU A 43 9.91 -2.85 -20.04
C LEU A 43 10.85 -1.83 -20.70
N PRO A 44 10.66 -0.50 -20.54
CA PRO A 44 11.63 0.49 -20.99
C PRO A 44 13.02 0.21 -20.41
N GLU A 45 14.07 0.24 -21.25
CA GLU A 45 15.46 -0.07 -20.84
C GLU A 45 15.89 0.73 -19.60
N ALA A 46 15.48 2.00 -19.52
CA ALA A 46 15.78 2.86 -18.36
C ALA A 46 15.17 2.38 -17.03
N LYS A 47 14.22 1.46 -17.07
CA LYS A 47 13.55 0.88 -15.88
C LYS A 47 14.04 -0.52 -15.54
N ALA A 48 14.82 -1.14 -16.39
CA ALA A 48 15.31 -2.51 -16.17
C ALA A 48 16.09 -2.66 -14.86
N GLU A 49 16.87 -1.63 -14.48
CA GLU A 49 17.65 -1.62 -13.24
C GLU A 49 16.78 -1.47 -11.97
N LEU A 50 15.51 -1.09 -12.11
CA LEU A 50 14.57 -0.96 -10.99
C LEU A 50 13.99 -2.31 -10.55
N VAL A 51 14.08 -3.34 -11.41
CA VAL A 51 13.56 -4.68 -11.13
C VAL A 51 14.59 -5.47 -10.36
N PRO A 52 14.34 -5.83 -9.09
CA PRO A 52 15.24 -6.67 -8.32
C PRO A 52 15.40 -8.04 -8.97
N ALA A 53 16.59 -8.64 -8.88
CA ALA A 53 16.89 -9.94 -9.49
C ALA A 53 16.00 -11.09 -8.99
N ASP A 54 15.42 -10.95 -7.81
CA ASP A 54 14.47 -11.90 -7.22
C ASP A 54 13.01 -11.43 -7.31
N GLY A 55 12.75 -10.29 -7.97
CA GLY A 55 11.42 -9.74 -8.19
C GLY A 55 10.74 -9.13 -6.96
N TRP A 56 11.44 -8.95 -5.83
CA TRP A 56 10.86 -8.43 -4.61
C TRP A 56 11.32 -7.00 -4.31
N LEU A 57 10.38 -6.06 -4.33
CA LEU A 57 10.62 -4.72 -3.76
C LEU A 57 10.57 -4.77 -2.22
N LEU A 58 9.68 -5.60 -1.68
CA LEU A 58 9.59 -5.92 -0.27
C LEU A 58 9.19 -7.39 -0.10
N LYS A 59 10.01 -8.16 0.60
CA LYS A 59 9.66 -9.53 1.00
C LYS A 59 8.62 -9.51 2.12
N GLU A 60 8.00 -10.66 2.37
CA GLU A 60 7.04 -10.79 3.47
C GLU A 60 7.59 -10.18 4.76
N THR A 61 6.85 -9.20 5.26
CA THR A 61 7.21 -8.40 6.43
C THR A 61 5.99 -8.28 7.32
N GLU A 62 6.13 -8.71 8.57
CA GLU A 62 5.09 -8.51 9.58
C GLU A 62 5.11 -7.04 10.04
N VAL A 63 3.95 -6.43 10.10
CA VAL A 63 3.76 -5.04 10.50
C VAL A 63 2.57 -4.90 11.45
N ALA A 64 2.76 -4.11 12.49
CA ALA A 64 1.68 -3.78 13.40
C ALA A 64 0.80 -2.66 12.81
N PHE A 65 -0.50 -2.71 13.08
CA PHE A 65 -1.44 -1.69 12.65
C PHE A 65 -2.49 -1.40 13.74
N ALA A 66 -3.21 -0.28 13.60
CA ALA A 66 -4.26 0.12 14.51
C ALA A 66 -5.63 -0.34 14.00
N GLU A 67 -6.56 -0.58 14.90
CA GLU A 67 -7.95 -0.85 14.56
C GLU A 67 -8.50 0.24 13.62
N GLY A 68 -9.11 -0.17 12.50
CA GLY A 68 -9.67 0.74 11.51
C GLY A 68 -8.70 1.21 10.43
N GLU A 69 -7.41 0.81 10.45
CA GLU A 69 -6.53 1.01 9.31
C GLU A 69 -6.94 0.09 8.13
N ASN A 70 -6.67 0.57 6.92
CA ASN A 70 -6.95 -0.16 5.69
C ASN A 70 -5.64 -0.54 4.97
N VAL A 71 -5.75 -1.30 3.88
CA VAL A 71 -4.59 -1.74 3.07
C VAL A 71 -3.75 -0.57 2.56
N PHE A 72 -4.37 0.56 2.22
CA PHE A 72 -3.65 1.74 1.75
C PHE A 72 -2.83 2.41 2.86
N ASP A 73 -3.38 2.53 4.08
CA ASP A 73 -2.68 3.13 5.22
C ASP A 73 -1.41 2.35 5.54
N VAL A 74 -1.50 1.01 5.58
CA VAL A 74 -0.34 0.13 5.80
C VAL A 74 0.65 0.23 4.65
N LEU A 75 0.20 0.25 3.38
CA LEU A 75 1.10 0.41 2.23
C LEU A 75 1.87 1.73 2.32
N GLN A 76 1.20 2.85 2.62
CA GLN A 76 1.85 4.15 2.75
C GLN A 76 2.92 4.16 3.84
N ARG A 77 2.62 3.56 5.00
CA ARG A 77 3.56 3.50 6.12
C ARG A 77 4.77 2.66 5.76
N VAL A 78 4.57 1.46 5.24
CA VAL A 78 5.62 0.50 4.89
C VAL A 78 6.52 1.04 3.77
N THR A 79 5.95 1.58 2.70
CA THR A 79 6.75 2.15 1.61
C THR A 79 7.61 3.31 2.08
N ARG A 80 7.11 4.16 2.99
CA ARG A 80 7.88 5.24 3.60
C ARG A 80 9.02 4.72 4.48
N GLU A 81 8.76 3.72 5.32
CA GLU A 81 9.74 3.12 6.22
C GLU A 81 10.88 2.44 5.46
N HIS A 82 10.55 1.72 4.40
CA HIS A 82 11.51 1.01 3.54
C HIS A 82 12.09 1.89 2.43
N LYS A 83 11.71 3.18 2.34
CA LYS A 83 12.15 4.14 1.30
C LYS A 83 11.83 3.66 -0.11
N ILE A 84 10.73 2.97 -0.28
CA ILE A 84 10.19 2.56 -1.58
C ILE A 84 9.34 3.72 -2.10
N HIS A 85 9.65 4.22 -3.28
CA HIS A 85 8.85 5.27 -3.90
C HIS A 85 7.44 4.73 -4.23
N MET A 86 6.41 5.51 -3.95
CA MET A 86 5.04 5.15 -4.27
C MET A 86 4.28 6.39 -4.73
N GLU A 87 3.53 6.26 -5.80
CA GLU A 87 2.60 7.27 -6.30
C GLU A 87 1.18 6.70 -6.38
N TYR A 88 0.22 7.57 -6.05
CA TYR A 88 -1.19 7.25 -6.11
C TYR A 88 -2.01 8.49 -6.44
N SER A 89 -3.21 8.29 -6.94
CA SER A 89 -4.20 9.35 -7.11
C SER A 89 -5.48 9.01 -6.33
N ASP A 90 -6.14 10.06 -5.85
CA ASP A 90 -7.48 9.92 -5.32
C ASP A 90 -8.47 9.84 -6.48
N THR A 91 -9.29 8.81 -6.49
CA THR A 91 -10.33 8.65 -7.50
C THR A 91 -11.70 8.99 -6.89
N PRO A 92 -12.18 10.23 -7.01
CA PRO A 92 -13.41 10.69 -6.33
C PRO A 92 -14.64 9.86 -6.69
N MET A 93 -14.69 9.29 -7.90
CA MET A 93 -15.81 8.47 -8.38
C MET A 93 -15.93 7.16 -7.58
N TYR A 94 -14.81 6.61 -7.10
CA TYR A 94 -14.76 5.34 -6.35
C TYR A 94 -14.47 5.57 -4.87
N ASN A 95 -14.26 6.82 -4.46
CA ASN A 95 -13.85 7.20 -3.09
C ASN A 95 -12.72 6.30 -2.57
N SER A 96 -11.72 6.08 -3.42
CA SER A 96 -10.63 5.14 -3.14
C SER A 96 -9.32 5.61 -3.76
N ALA A 97 -8.22 5.28 -3.10
CA ALA A 97 -6.87 5.46 -3.62
C ALA A 97 -6.60 4.47 -4.76
N TYR A 98 -6.07 4.99 -5.86
CA TYR A 98 -5.57 4.24 -7.00
C TYR A 98 -4.04 4.30 -7.01
N ILE A 99 -3.39 3.15 -6.93
CA ILE A 99 -1.92 3.07 -6.91
C ILE A 99 -1.40 3.10 -8.35
N GLU A 100 -0.73 4.19 -8.71
CA GLU A 100 -0.16 4.41 -10.03
C GLU A 100 1.21 3.74 -10.19
N GLY A 101 2.01 3.72 -9.12
CA GLY A 101 3.35 3.15 -9.14
C GLY A 101 3.92 2.82 -7.78
N ILE A 102 4.75 1.76 -7.72
CA ILE A 102 5.56 1.38 -6.55
C ILE A 102 6.98 1.06 -7.04
N GLY A 103 8.00 1.59 -6.35
CA GLY A 103 9.40 1.38 -6.71
C GLY A 103 9.79 1.99 -8.06
N ASN A 104 9.12 3.07 -8.48
CA ASN A 104 9.23 3.69 -9.80
C ASN A 104 8.82 2.78 -10.99
N LEU A 105 8.11 1.69 -10.70
CA LEU A 105 7.43 0.85 -11.68
C LEU A 105 5.96 1.25 -11.71
N TYR A 106 5.49 1.72 -12.86
CA TYR A 106 4.16 2.32 -13.04
C TYR A 106 3.25 1.43 -13.88
N GLU A 107 1.97 1.71 -13.81
CA GLU A 107 1.01 1.16 -14.77
C GLU A 107 1.46 1.45 -16.21
N PHE A 108 1.19 0.52 -17.11
CA PHE A 108 1.54 0.57 -18.53
C PHE A 108 3.03 0.49 -18.85
N ASP A 109 3.94 0.36 -17.89
CA ASP A 109 5.38 0.21 -18.16
C ASP A 109 5.72 -1.08 -18.91
N CYS A 110 4.92 -2.13 -18.72
CA CYS A 110 5.07 -3.43 -19.39
C CYS A 110 3.88 -3.74 -20.32
N GLY A 111 3.45 -2.73 -21.09
CA GLY A 111 2.30 -2.86 -21.98
C GLY A 111 0.97 -2.42 -21.35
N SER A 112 -0.07 -2.30 -22.20
CA SER A 112 -1.36 -1.71 -21.83
C SER A 112 -2.17 -2.46 -20.78
N GLY A 113 -1.78 -3.69 -20.46
CA GLY A 113 -2.43 -4.52 -19.43
C GLY A 113 -1.65 -4.59 -18.12
N SER A 114 -0.56 -3.81 -18.00
CA SER A 114 0.31 -3.88 -16.84
C SER A 114 -0.04 -2.84 -15.78
N GLY A 115 0.23 -3.18 -14.51
CA GLY A 115 0.01 -2.31 -13.37
C GLY A 115 0.03 -3.06 -12.04
N TRP A 116 -0.27 -2.34 -10.98
CA TRP A 116 -0.29 -2.88 -9.63
C TRP A 116 -1.67 -3.38 -9.22
N GLN A 117 -1.70 -4.57 -8.62
CA GLN A 117 -2.88 -5.14 -7.99
C GLN A 117 -2.56 -5.55 -6.55
N TYR A 118 -3.56 -5.56 -5.69
CA TYR A 118 -3.42 -6.10 -4.34
C TYR A 118 -4.35 -7.29 -4.13
N CYS A 119 -3.92 -8.22 -3.31
CA CYS A 119 -4.79 -9.24 -2.75
C CYS A 119 -4.58 -9.35 -1.24
N VAL A 120 -5.62 -9.78 -0.56
CA VAL A 120 -5.60 -10.11 0.86
C VAL A 120 -6.10 -11.53 1.02
N ASN A 121 -5.33 -12.37 1.72
CA ASN A 121 -5.67 -13.77 1.97
C ASN A 121 -6.03 -14.53 0.67
N GLU A 122 -5.19 -14.36 -0.37
CA GLU A 122 -5.37 -14.96 -1.72
C GLU A 122 -6.57 -14.42 -2.53
N TRP A 123 -7.35 -13.49 -2.00
CA TRP A 123 -8.46 -12.87 -2.70
C TRP A 123 -8.07 -11.51 -3.28
N PHE A 124 -8.41 -11.26 -4.55
CA PHE A 124 -8.21 -9.98 -5.23
C PHE A 124 -9.50 -9.18 -5.20
N PRO A 125 -9.61 -8.14 -4.34
CA PRO A 125 -10.79 -7.28 -4.30
C PRO A 125 -10.96 -6.52 -5.62
N ASN A 126 -12.21 -6.33 -6.05
CA ASN A 126 -12.56 -5.52 -7.22
C ASN A 126 -12.83 -4.04 -6.88
N TYR A 127 -12.26 -3.56 -5.79
CA TYR A 127 -12.34 -2.17 -5.32
C TYR A 127 -10.98 -1.70 -4.81
N GLY A 128 -10.82 -0.38 -4.67
CA GLY A 128 -9.54 0.21 -4.29
C GLY A 128 -9.12 -0.11 -2.85
N CYS A 129 -7.82 -0.09 -2.63
CA CYS A 129 -7.17 -0.56 -1.41
C CYS A 129 -7.52 0.22 -0.13
N SER A 130 -7.95 1.48 -0.25
CA SER A 130 -8.44 2.25 0.90
C SER A 130 -9.85 1.84 1.36
N GLY A 131 -10.54 1.01 0.58
CA GLY A 131 -11.83 0.43 0.95
C GLY A 131 -11.74 -0.89 1.71
N TYR A 132 -10.55 -1.52 1.80
CA TYR A 132 -10.37 -2.79 2.50
C TYR A 132 -9.86 -2.53 3.92
N MET A 133 -10.74 -2.68 4.91
CA MET A 133 -10.37 -2.60 6.33
C MET A 133 -9.66 -3.89 6.74
N LEU A 134 -8.52 -3.74 7.42
CA LEU A 134 -7.70 -4.87 7.83
C LEU A 134 -8.26 -5.55 9.09
N GLU A 135 -8.03 -6.85 9.16
CA GLU A 135 -8.25 -7.70 10.33
C GLU A 135 -6.92 -8.32 10.80
N ASP A 136 -6.83 -8.63 12.09
CA ASP A 136 -5.60 -9.23 12.66
C ASP A 136 -5.24 -10.54 11.95
N GLY A 137 -3.99 -10.65 11.53
CA GLY A 137 -3.46 -11.80 10.79
C GLY A 137 -3.64 -11.74 9.28
N ASP A 138 -4.18 -10.66 8.71
CA ASP A 138 -4.30 -10.51 7.26
C ASP A 138 -2.95 -10.58 6.54
N VAL A 139 -2.95 -11.23 5.37
CA VAL A 139 -1.78 -11.36 4.49
C VAL A 139 -2.00 -10.56 3.22
N ILE A 140 -1.34 -9.40 3.13
CA ILE A 140 -1.43 -8.45 2.02
C ILE A 140 -0.30 -8.75 1.02
N ARG A 141 -0.67 -8.90 -0.25
CA ARG A 141 0.32 -8.98 -1.34
C ARG A 141 0.03 -7.92 -2.40
N TRP A 142 1.01 -7.08 -2.65
CA TRP A 142 1.04 -6.20 -3.80
C TRP A 142 1.82 -6.88 -4.91
N VAL A 143 1.21 -7.02 -6.09
CA VAL A 143 1.80 -7.72 -7.21
C VAL A 143 1.71 -6.86 -8.47
N TYR A 144 2.80 -6.81 -9.25
CA TYR A 144 2.77 -6.20 -10.56
C TYR A 144 2.30 -7.23 -11.58
N THR A 145 1.26 -6.91 -12.36
CA THR A 145 0.79 -7.73 -13.46
C THR A 145 1.25 -7.17 -14.80
N CYS A 146 1.55 -8.04 -15.76
CA CYS A 146 1.80 -7.68 -17.17
C CYS A 146 0.62 -8.04 -18.09
N ASP A 147 -0.41 -8.76 -17.59
CA ASP A 147 -1.55 -9.23 -18.39
C ASP A 147 -2.89 -9.10 -17.63
N MET A 148 -3.23 -7.88 -17.20
CA MET A 148 -4.54 -7.57 -16.58
C MET A 148 -4.91 -8.52 -15.43
N GLY A 149 -3.93 -8.96 -14.64
CA GLY A 149 -4.11 -9.85 -13.50
C GLY A 149 -4.11 -11.34 -13.81
N LYS A 150 -4.08 -11.78 -15.07
CA LYS A 150 -4.10 -13.21 -15.43
C LYS A 150 -2.85 -13.95 -14.95
N ASP A 151 -1.71 -13.29 -15.06
CA ASP A 151 -0.40 -13.79 -14.68
C ASP A 151 -0.16 -13.86 -13.16
N VAL A 152 -1.02 -13.19 -12.37
CA VAL A 152 -0.95 -13.17 -10.92
C VAL A 152 -2.17 -13.79 -10.23
N GLY A 153 -3.16 -14.26 -10.99
CA GLY A 153 -4.41 -14.85 -10.46
C GLY A 153 -5.49 -13.84 -10.09
N GLY A 154 -5.28 -12.56 -10.41
CA GLY A 154 -6.20 -11.46 -10.09
C GLY A 154 -7.19 -11.10 -11.22
N TYR A 155 -7.25 -11.91 -12.27
CA TYR A 155 -8.17 -11.67 -13.39
C TYR A 155 -9.61 -12.02 -13.01
N VAL A 156 -10.45 -11.00 -12.90
CA VAL A 156 -11.91 -11.18 -12.77
C VAL A 156 -12.50 -11.23 -14.18
N GLN A 157 -12.97 -12.39 -14.63
CA GLN A 157 -13.80 -12.45 -15.83
C GLN A 157 -15.05 -11.61 -15.58
N GLN A 158 -15.24 -10.56 -16.39
CA GLN A 158 -16.56 -9.94 -16.49
C GLN A 158 -17.48 -10.99 -17.09
N GLU A 159 -18.44 -11.48 -16.30
CA GLU A 159 -19.50 -12.29 -16.85
C GLU A 159 -20.26 -11.48 -17.91
N PRO A 160 -20.63 -12.09 -19.05
CA PRO A 160 -21.27 -11.40 -20.14
C PRO A 160 -22.67 -10.89 -19.80
#